data_1132f765d02b58abd2f46b05eb6239b6
#
_entry.id   1132f765d02b58abd2f46b05eb6239b6
#
_cell.length_a   1.000
_cell.length_b   1.000
_cell.length_c   1.000
_cell.angle_alpha   90.00
_cell.angle_beta   90.00
_cell.angle_gamma   90.00
#
_symmetry.space_group_name_H-M   'P 1'
#
loop_
_entity.id
_entity.type
_entity.pdbx_description
1 polymer ?
#
loop_
_entity_poly.entity_id
_entity_poly.type
_entity_poly.pdbx_seq_one_letter_code
_entity_poly.pdbx_strand_id
1 'polypeptide(L)'
;MQVAHNVRIGRLCLIMAQVGIAGSARLGDGVILAGQVGVAGHHTIGDGARVAAQAGVFGDIPGGETWSGYPARPHRQSLRASAALLRLAEIIKTLEKLVERE
;
A
#
# COMPACT_ATOMS: atom_id res chain seq x y z
N MET A 1 13.49 -9.01 -6.11
CA MET A 1 12.53 -8.29 -6.98
C MET A 1 12.05 -9.19 -8.07
N GLN A 2 10.78 -9.17 -8.34
CA GLN A 2 10.20 -9.92 -9.44
C GLN A 2 9.30 -9.02 -10.26
N VAL A 3 9.56 -8.95 -11.56
CA VAL A 3 8.80 -8.12 -12.50
C VAL A 3 8.20 -9.04 -13.57
N ALA A 4 6.88 -9.06 -13.64
CA ALA A 4 6.17 -9.90 -14.59
C ALA A 4 6.19 -9.29 -16.00
N HIS A 5 5.58 -9.99 -16.96
CA HIS A 5 5.58 -9.55 -18.36
C HIS A 5 4.78 -8.25 -18.56
N ASN A 6 5.13 -7.49 -19.59
CA ASN A 6 4.46 -6.25 -19.99
C ASN A 6 4.43 -5.16 -18.92
N VAL A 7 5.28 -5.22 -17.91
CA VAL A 7 5.42 -4.16 -16.92
C VAL A 7 6.17 -3.00 -17.56
N ARG A 8 5.69 -1.78 -17.32
CA ARG A 8 6.36 -0.56 -17.74
C ARG A 8 6.85 0.20 -16.53
N ILE A 9 8.12 0.50 -16.50
CA ILE A 9 8.76 1.24 -15.41
C ILE A 9 9.36 2.49 -16.00
N GLY A 10 8.95 3.64 -15.46
CA GLY A 10 9.44 4.94 -15.91
C GLY A 10 10.89 5.18 -15.49
N ARG A 11 11.34 6.41 -15.66
CA ARG A 11 12.72 6.82 -15.40
C ARG A 11 12.94 7.08 -13.92
N LEU A 12 14.15 6.78 -13.46
CA LEU A 12 14.60 7.12 -12.10
C LEU A 12 13.74 6.50 -10.99
N CYS A 13 13.17 5.33 -11.24
CA CYS A 13 12.44 4.60 -10.19
C CYS A 13 13.40 3.90 -9.24
N LEU A 14 13.04 3.86 -7.97
CA LEU A 14 13.78 3.10 -6.96
C LEU A 14 12.90 1.95 -6.49
N ILE A 15 13.33 0.73 -6.79
CA ILE A 15 12.59 -0.48 -6.44
C ILE A 15 13.47 -1.33 -5.54
N MET A 16 13.04 -1.49 -4.30
CA MET A 16 13.85 -2.18 -3.29
C MET A 16 13.68 -3.69 -3.33
N ALA A 17 14.34 -4.39 -2.39
CA ALA A 17 14.37 -5.84 -2.39
C ALA A 17 12.99 -6.47 -2.17
N GLN A 18 12.78 -7.63 -2.76
CA GLN A 18 11.59 -8.46 -2.59
C GLN A 18 10.28 -7.78 -3.03
N VAL A 19 10.37 -6.77 -3.89
CA VAL A 19 9.20 -6.19 -4.53
C VAL A 19 8.70 -7.12 -5.63
N GLY A 20 7.40 -7.32 -5.70
CA GLY A 20 6.75 -8.06 -6.78
C GLY A 20 5.83 -7.15 -7.58
N ILE A 21 5.97 -7.16 -8.90
CA ILE A 21 5.13 -6.36 -9.79
C ILE A 21 4.44 -7.31 -10.76
N ALA A 22 3.12 -7.38 -10.69
CA ALA A 22 2.34 -8.26 -11.53
C ALA A 22 2.20 -7.73 -12.96
N GLY A 23 1.74 -8.58 -13.85
CA GLY A 23 1.74 -8.29 -15.28
C GLY A 23 0.98 -7.03 -15.67
N SER A 24 1.52 -6.31 -16.63
CA SER A 24 0.92 -5.11 -17.23
C SER A 24 0.72 -3.94 -16.26
N ALA A 25 1.36 -3.95 -15.10
CA ALA A 25 1.40 -2.78 -14.23
C ALA A 25 2.27 -1.69 -14.85
N ARG A 26 2.00 -0.45 -14.52
CA ARG A 26 2.72 0.72 -15.05
C ARG A 26 3.18 1.60 -13.90
N LEU A 27 4.47 1.89 -13.87
CA LEU A 27 5.07 2.83 -12.94
C LEU A 27 5.49 4.08 -13.71
N GLY A 28 5.06 5.25 -13.23
CA GLY A 28 5.52 6.52 -13.77
C GLY A 28 6.99 6.78 -13.44
N ASP A 29 7.42 8.01 -13.66
CA ASP A 29 8.80 8.41 -13.38
C ASP A 29 8.99 8.71 -11.89
N GLY A 30 10.15 8.38 -11.36
CA GLY A 30 10.51 8.71 -9.99
C GLY A 30 9.71 7.97 -8.91
N VAL A 31 9.09 6.85 -9.25
CA VAL A 31 8.33 6.04 -8.28
C VAL A 31 9.28 5.32 -7.33
N ILE A 32 8.92 5.30 -6.05
CA ILE A 32 9.67 4.57 -5.03
C ILE A 32 8.81 3.45 -4.47
N LEU A 33 9.26 2.20 -4.65
CA LEU A 33 8.65 1.02 -4.04
C LEU A 33 9.61 0.49 -2.99
N ALA A 34 9.24 0.64 -1.72
CA ALA A 34 10.07 0.14 -0.61
C ALA A 34 10.03 -1.39 -0.54
N GLY A 35 10.80 -1.97 0.35
CA GLY A 35 10.96 -3.43 0.42
C GLY A 35 9.65 -4.19 0.59
N GLN A 36 9.55 -5.32 -0.09
CA GLN A 36 8.42 -6.26 0.02
C GLN A 36 7.07 -5.69 -0.42
N VAL A 37 7.04 -4.63 -1.23
CA VAL A 37 5.80 -4.12 -1.82
C VAL A 37 5.32 -5.07 -2.92
N GLY A 38 4.03 -5.34 -2.94
CA GLY A 38 3.39 -6.06 -4.03
C GLY A 38 2.48 -5.13 -4.83
N VAL A 39 2.58 -5.19 -6.15
CA VAL A 39 1.73 -4.39 -7.05
C VAL A 39 0.89 -5.33 -7.91
N ALA A 40 -0.43 -5.22 -7.78
CA ALA A 40 -1.36 -6.02 -8.59
C ALA A 40 -1.30 -5.59 -10.06
N GLY A 41 -1.67 -6.51 -10.94
CA GLY A 41 -1.60 -6.28 -12.39
C GLY A 41 -2.54 -5.20 -12.90
N HIS A 42 -2.18 -4.61 -14.03
CA HIS A 42 -3.01 -3.64 -14.78
C HIS A 42 -3.31 -2.34 -14.04
N HIS A 43 -2.57 -2.02 -12.96
CA HIS A 43 -2.72 -0.75 -12.26
C HIS A 43 -1.58 0.20 -12.60
N THR A 44 -1.84 1.49 -12.41
CA THR A 44 -0.88 2.55 -12.69
C THR A 44 -0.49 3.26 -11.40
N ILE A 45 0.81 3.38 -11.18
CA ILE A 45 1.37 4.17 -10.08
C ILE A 45 1.94 5.43 -10.70
N GLY A 46 1.39 6.58 -10.31
CA GLY A 46 1.72 7.87 -10.91
C GLY A 46 3.13 8.37 -10.60
N ASP A 47 3.56 9.36 -11.34
CA ASP A 47 4.91 9.93 -11.20
C ASP A 47 5.18 10.40 -9.78
N GLY A 48 6.35 10.09 -9.27
CA GLY A 48 6.77 10.53 -7.94
C GLY A 48 6.03 9.90 -6.78
N ALA A 49 5.17 8.93 -7.02
CA ALA A 49 4.46 8.23 -5.95
C ALA A 49 5.43 7.39 -5.11
N ARG A 50 5.12 7.23 -3.84
CA ARG A 50 5.93 6.44 -2.91
C ARG A 50 5.06 5.41 -2.23
N VAL A 51 5.55 4.19 -2.18
CA VAL A 51 4.83 3.10 -1.52
C VAL A 51 5.68 2.55 -0.40
N ALA A 52 5.15 2.58 0.82
CA ALA A 52 5.88 2.14 2.00
C ALA A 52 6.07 0.63 2.01
N ALA A 53 7.03 0.16 2.80
CA ALA A 53 7.39 -1.25 2.86
C ALA A 53 6.19 -2.14 3.19
N GLN A 54 6.18 -3.32 2.59
CA GLN A 54 5.18 -4.37 2.80
C GLN A 54 3.76 -4.00 2.40
N ALA A 55 3.57 -2.91 1.67
CA ALA A 55 2.25 -2.52 1.19
C ALA A 55 1.79 -3.43 0.05
N GLY A 56 0.48 -3.63 -0.04
CA GLY A 56 -0.15 -4.33 -1.16
C GLY A 56 -0.97 -3.37 -1.99
N VAL A 57 -0.54 -3.11 -3.22
CA VAL A 57 -1.20 -2.14 -4.11
C VAL A 57 -2.21 -2.87 -4.99
N PHE A 58 -3.49 -2.59 -4.79
CA PHE A 58 -4.59 -3.18 -5.54
C PHE A 58 -5.41 -2.16 -6.31
N GLY A 59 -4.88 -0.98 -6.53
CA GLY A 59 -5.55 0.08 -7.26
C GLY A 59 -4.53 1.09 -7.78
N ASP A 60 -5.00 2.03 -8.57
CA ASP A 60 -4.14 3.09 -9.10
C ASP A 60 -3.75 4.06 -8.00
N ILE A 61 -2.51 4.52 -8.05
CA ILE A 61 -1.99 5.50 -7.10
C ILE A 61 -1.71 6.81 -7.85
N PRO A 62 -2.32 7.92 -7.42
CA PRO A 62 -2.03 9.22 -8.02
C PRO A 62 -0.57 9.63 -7.83
N GLY A 63 -0.06 10.43 -8.76
CA GLY A 63 1.31 10.93 -8.68
C GLY A 63 1.55 11.78 -7.43
N GLY A 64 2.75 11.71 -6.90
CA GLY A 64 3.18 12.53 -5.76
C GLY A 64 2.66 12.10 -4.40
N GLU A 65 1.82 11.08 -4.33
CA GLU A 65 1.25 10.61 -3.06
C GLU A 65 2.08 9.50 -2.45
N THR A 66 1.99 9.38 -1.13
CA THR A 66 2.60 8.29 -0.37
C THR A 66 1.49 7.37 0.13
N TRP A 67 1.58 6.11 -0.22
CA TRP A 67 0.61 5.09 0.16
C TRP A 67 1.25 4.00 0.99
N SER A 68 0.46 3.37 1.85
CA SER A 68 0.95 2.31 2.74
C SER A 68 -0.20 1.37 3.12
N GLY A 69 0.18 0.23 3.68
CA GLY A 69 -0.78 -0.74 4.22
C GLY A 69 -1.21 -1.81 3.23
N TYR A 70 -2.04 -2.69 3.69
CA TYR A 70 -2.57 -3.81 2.91
C TYR A 70 -4.08 -3.91 3.17
N PRO A 71 -4.94 -3.52 2.22
CA PRO A 71 -4.62 -2.91 0.93
C PRO A 71 -4.06 -1.51 1.08
N ALA A 72 -3.21 -1.10 0.14
CA ALA A 72 -2.57 0.22 0.20
C ALA A 72 -3.61 1.33 0.10
N ARG A 73 -3.41 2.34 0.93
CA ARG A 73 -4.23 3.56 1.01
C ARG A 73 -3.30 4.75 1.22
N PRO A 74 -3.76 5.98 1.02
CA PRO A 74 -2.95 7.13 1.37
C PRO A 74 -2.39 6.97 2.79
N HIS A 75 -1.13 7.31 2.96
CA HIS A 75 -0.39 6.94 4.18
C HIS A 75 -1.08 7.41 5.47
N ARG A 76 -1.60 8.63 5.49
CA ARG A 76 -2.30 9.13 6.68
C ARG A 76 -3.54 8.32 7.02
N GLN A 77 -4.30 7.92 6.00
CA GLN A 77 -5.48 7.09 6.18
C GLN A 77 -5.07 5.71 6.74
N SER A 78 -4.01 5.14 6.22
CA SER A 78 -3.49 3.86 6.68
C SER A 78 -3.05 3.93 8.14
N LEU A 79 -2.36 5.00 8.53
CA LEU A 79 -1.94 5.20 9.92
C LEU A 79 -3.15 5.37 10.87
N ARG A 80 -4.17 6.11 10.43
CA ARG A 80 -5.39 6.26 11.22
C ARG A 80 -6.10 4.94 11.43
N ALA A 81 -6.18 4.12 10.38
CA ALA A 81 -6.82 2.82 10.46
C ALA A 81 -6.08 1.90 11.43
N SER A 82 -4.75 1.88 11.36
CA SER A 82 -3.92 1.09 12.27
C SER A 82 -4.06 1.56 13.72
N ALA A 83 -4.05 2.87 13.95
CA ALA A 83 -4.25 3.43 15.28
C ALA A 83 -5.64 3.10 15.83
N ALA A 84 -6.67 3.19 15.00
CA ALA A 84 -8.02 2.86 15.39
C ALA A 84 -8.16 1.38 15.76
N LEU A 85 -7.51 0.50 15.03
CA LEU A 85 -7.51 -0.93 15.32
C LEU A 85 -6.87 -1.22 16.68
N LEU A 86 -5.74 -0.58 16.99
CA LEU A 86 -5.09 -0.73 18.28
C LEU A 86 -5.97 -0.24 19.43
N ARG A 87 -6.64 0.89 19.24
CA ARG A 87 -7.56 1.43 20.25
C ARG A 87 -8.76 0.51 20.44
N LEU A 88 -9.29 -0.05 19.37
CA LEU A 88 -10.39 -0.99 19.46
C LEU A 88 -9.98 -2.22 20.26
N ALA A 89 -8.77 -2.73 20.05
CA ALA A 89 -8.26 -3.87 20.81
C ALA A 89 -8.22 -3.59 22.32
N GLU A 90 -7.90 -2.35 22.70
CA GLU A 90 -7.87 -1.95 24.12
C GLU A 90 -9.26 -1.88 24.75
N ILE A 91 -10.28 -1.48 24.00
CA ILE A 91 -11.62 -1.24 24.53
C ILE A 91 -12.62 -2.34 24.23
N ILE A 92 -12.21 -3.37 23.51
CA ILE A 92 -13.15 -4.40 23.03
C ILE A 92 -13.90 -5.09 24.16
N LYS A 93 -13.24 -5.37 25.26
CA LYS A 93 -13.88 -6.00 26.44
C LYS A 93 -14.96 -5.11 27.03
N THR A 94 -14.71 -3.81 27.07
CA THR A 94 -15.70 -2.85 27.56
C THR A 94 -16.91 -2.80 26.64
N LEU A 95 -16.71 -2.82 25.34
CA LEU A 95 -17.79 -2.86 24.36
C LEU A 95 -18.62 -4.14 24.49
N GLU A 96 -17.98 -5.29 24.66
CA GLU A 96 -18.66 -6.56 24.87
C GLU A 96 -19.54 -6.54 26.12
N LYS A 97 -19.04 -5.95 27.20
CA LYS A 97 -19.82 -5.81 28.44
C LYS A 97 -21.05 -4.93 28.24
N LEU A 98 -20.92 -3.85 27.46
CA LEU A 98 -22.06 -2.99 27.18
C LEU A 98 -23.14 -3.71 26.39
N VAL A 99 -22.76 -4.53 25.43
CA VAL A 99 -23.70 -5.32 24.65
C VAL A 99 -24.39 -6.39 25.50
N GLU A 100 -23.66 -7.04 26.41
CA GLU A 100 -24.23 -8.06 27.30
C GLU A 100 -25.30 -7.52 28.26
N ARG A 101 -25.25 -6.21 28.57
CA ARG A 101 -26.25 -5.60 29.47
C ARG A 101 -27.58 -5.38 28.82
N GLU A 102 -27.67 -5.44 27.53
CA GLU A 102 -28.91 -5.32 26.79
C GLU A 102 -29.62 -6.66 26.64
#